data_a3717dabba98ff16b2065512273b21be
#
_entry.id   a3717dabba98ff16b2065512273b21be
#
_cell.length_a   1.000
_cell.length_b   1.000
_cell.length_c   1.000
_cell.angle_alpha   90.00
_cell.angle_beta   90.00
_cell.angle_gamma   90.00
#
_symmetry.space_group_name_H-M   'P 1'
#
loop_
_entity.id
_entity.type
_entity.pdbx_description
1 polymer ?
#
loop_
_entity_poly.entity_id
_entity_poly.type
_entity_poly.pdbx_seq_one_letter_code
_entity_poly.pdbx_strand_id
1 'polypeptide(L)'
;MKSIKNILGTASMMALALSATSCTDGNDWDVDGSLSRLFGLNGDKITVETAETSATVTFSAFTSKAVPSPEYYVFEVSKDSLYEGVENANIIKFGEDKTLTSSPVVLSGLDGDSKYYMRVKAMSSTSNESKWVYYKDGSSFKTKAEQIFNNVEATDLFENHVNLSWTPGADVTHITYANTNDAENIQTINLTDEEKAAGKYTLGGLNPTSTYTITIYKNDVKRGQLQVTTPAAMPAANFKYSLASDVTVISQDLIDEIAEKAKAAAGNETNYSATIGIPAGAKVAL
;
A
#
# COMPACT_ATOMS: atom_id res chain seq x y z
N MET A 1 -64.18 63.78 31.71
CA MET A 1 -64.32 62.99 30.50
C MET A 1 -64.22 63.88 29.28
N LYS A 2 -63.06 64.07 28.70
CA LYS A 2 -62.86 64.70 27.38
C LYS A 2 -61.64 64.01 26.68
N SER A 3 -61.94 63.18 25.80
CA SER A 3 -61.54 62.97 24.45
C SER A 3 -60.02 63.06 24.14
N ILE A 4 -59.41 61.91 24.18
CA ILE A 4 -58.15 61.60 23.55
C ILE A 4 -58.46 60.92 22.18
N LYS A 5 -58.64 61.70 21.13
CA LYS A 5 -58.88 61.11 19.78
C LYS A 5 -58.11 61.73 18.61
N ASN A 6 -57.16 62.59 18.83
CA ASN A 6 -56.50 63.27 17.71
C ASN A 6 -54.93 63.19 17.68
N ILE A 7 -54.32 62.20 18.29
CA ILE A 7 -52.86 62.09 18.27
C ILE A 7 -52.37 60.80 17.50
N LEU A 8 -53.33 60.04 16.96
CA LEU A 8 -52.96 58.78 16.27
C LEU A 8 -52.86 58.89 14.73
N GLY A 9 -53.07 60.10 14.19
CA GLY A 9 -53.07 60.25 12.72
C GLY A 9 -51.85 60.80 12.05
N THR A 10 -50.87 61.30 12.82
CA THR A 10 -49.66 61.90 12.23
C THR A 10 -48.38 61.13 12.39
N ALA A 11 -48.37 60.09 13.19
CA ALA A 11 -47.22 59.25 13.33
C ALA A 11 -47.10 58.09 12.27
N SER A 12 -48.21 57.85 11.51
CA SER A 12 -48.22 56.70 10.55
C SER A 12 -47.82 57.09 9.13
N MET A 13 -47.64 58.36 8.82
CA MET A 13 -47.22 58.83 7.49
C MET A 13 -45.74 59.12 7.37
N MET A 14 -44.96 59.10 8.47
CA MET A 14 -43.51 59.33 8.43
C MET A 14 -42.70 58.04 8.38
N ALA A 15 -43.35 56.91 8.60
CA ALA A 15 -42.64 55.60 8.56
C ALA A 15 -42.64 54.94 7.17
N LEU A 16 -43.45 55.43 6.23
CA LEU A 16 -43.46 54.86 4.86
C LEU A 16 -42.56 55.60 3.86
N ALA A 17 -41.95 56.72 4.23
CA ALA A 17 -41.05 57.43 3.32
C ALA A 17 -39.56 57.06 3.46
N LEU A 18 -39.22 56.24 4.43
CA LEU A 18 -37.83 55.78 4.65
C LEU A 18 -37.53 54.37 4.09
N SER A 19 -38.54 53.71 3.54
CA SER A 19 -38.32 52.36 2.97
C SER A 19 -38.22 52.34 1.44
N ALA A 20 -38.27 53.49 0.78
CA ALA A 20 -38.24 53.53 -0.70
C ALA A 20 -36.92 54.08 -1.29
N THR A 21 -35.93 54.42 -0.48
CA THR A 21 -34.65 54.91 -0.97
C THR A 21 -33.50 53.92 -0.85
N SER A 22 -33.80 52.67 -0.49
CA SER A 22 -32.80 51.63 -0.33
C SER A 22 -32.66 50.71 -1.55
N CYS A 23 -33.34 50.98 -2.67
CA CYS A 23 -33.33 50.10 -3.84
C CYS A 23 -32.95 50.81 -5.15
N THR A 24 -32.27 51.95 -5.10
CA THR A 24 -31.78 52.62 -6.29
C THR A 24 -30.28 52.90 -6.30
N ASP A 25 -29.54 52.32 -5.37
CA ASP A 25 -28.13 52.17 -5.66
C ASP A 25 -28.05 51.05 -6.69
N GLY A 26 -27.62 51.46 -7.88
CA GLY A 26 -27.42 50.54 -8.98
C GLY A 26 -26.72 49.32 -8.48
N ASN A 27 -27.24 48.20 -8.90
CA ASN A 27 -26.58 46.93 -8.77
C ASN A 27 -25.15 47.04 -9.30
N ASP A 28 -24.26 47.57 -8.52
CA ASP A 28 -22.84 47.53 -8.76
C ASP A 28 -22.32 46.14 -8.34
N TRP A 29 -23.07 45.13 -8.83
CA TRP A 29 -22.59 43.80 -8.96
C TRP A 29 -21.81 43.70 -10.28
N ASP A 30 -20.96 44.68 -10.56
CA ASP A 30 -19.85 44.48 -11.45
C ASP A 30 -19.01 43.45 -10.77
N VAL A 31 -19.25 42.22 -11.17
CA VAL A 31 -18.38 41.11 -10.81
C VAL A 31 -17.04 41.48 -11.41
N ASP A 32 -16.14 41.99 -10.56
CA ASP A 32 -14.76 42.20 -10.94
C ASP A 32 -14.26 40.89 -11.54
N GLY A 33 -14.10 40.85 -12.85
CA GLY A 33 -13.65 39.66 -13.56
C GLY A 33 -12.28 39.15 -13.07
N SER A 34 -11.49 40.04 -12.37
CA SER A 34 -10.27 39.64 -11.66
C SER A 34 -10.56 38.80 -10.42
N LEU A 35 -11.80 38.85 -9.89
CA LEU A 35 -12.27 38.05 -8.75
C LEU A 35 -13.05 36.80 -9.16
N SER A 36 -13.16 36.53 -10.47
CA SER A 36 -13.81 35.30 -10.93
C SER A 36 -13.10 34.08 -10.32
N ARG A 37 -13.84 33.27 -9.63
CA ARG A 37 -13.34 32.06 -8.97
C ARG A 37 -14.00 30.84 -9.57
N LEU A 38 -13.21 29.78 -9.78
CA LEU A 38 -13.74 28.50 -10.18
C LEU A 38 -14.63 27.90 -9.06
N PHE A 39 -15.67 27.19 -9.47
CA PHE A 39 -16.39 26.33 -8.55
C PHE A 39 -15.61 25.04 -8.32
N GLY A 40 -15.53 24.62 -7.06
CA GLY A 40 -15.00 23.32 -6.67
C GLY A 40 -15.91 22.17 -7.06
N LEU A 41 -15.40 20.97 -6.94
CA LEU A 41 -16.18 19.74 -7.07
C LEU A 41 -17.19 19.59 -5.92
N ASN A 42 -18.14 18.70 -6.06
CA ASN A 42 -18.96 18.26 -4.93
C ASN A 42 -18.25 17.07 -4.24
N GLY A 43 -17.73 17.28 -3.03
CA GLY A 43 -16.96 16.29 -2.27
C GLY A 43 -17.72 14.99 -2.01
N ASP A 44 -19.03 15.07 -1.78
CA ASP A 44 -19.90 13.90 -1.52
C ASP A 44 -20.10 13.03 -2.76
N LYS A 45 -19.95 13.61 -3.95
CA LYS A 45 -20.07 12.91 -5.22
C LYS A 45 -18.76 12.39 -5.78
N ILE A 46 -17.66 12.63 -5.08
CA ILE A 46 -16.39 12.03 -5.42
C ILE A 46 -16.43 10.56 -5.00
N THR A 47 -16.10 9.67 -5.91
CA THR A 47 -15.92 8.23 -5.63
C THR A 47 -14.45 7.85 -5.79
N VAL A 48 -13.99 6.94 -4.94
CA VAL A 48 -12.63 6.43 -4.94
C VAL A 48 -12.67 4.92 -5.00
N GLU A 49 -12.08 4.36 -6.05
CA GLU A 49 -11.81 2.93 -6.17
C GLU A 49 -10.32 2.69 -5.93
N THR A 50 -10.01 1.87 -4.93
CA THR A 50 -8.64 1.65 -4.51
C THR A 50 -8.08 0.36 -5.09
N ALA A 51 -6.83 0.44 -5.54
CA ALA A 51 -5.94 -0.69 -5.78
C ALA A 51 -4.92 -0.80 -4.64
N GLU A 52 -3.87 -1.59 -4.83
CA GLU A 52 -2.82 -1.80 -3.83
C GLU A 52 -1.98 -0.54 -3.61
N THR A 53 -1.54 0.09 -4.70
CA THR A 53 -0.64 1.26 -4.67
C THR A 53 -1.19 2.47 -5.44
N SER A 54 -2.50 2.48 -5.69
CA SER A 54 -3.16 3.58 -6.38
C SER A 54 -4.62 3.73 -5.99
N ALA A 55 -5.19 4.88 -6.35
CA ALA A 55 -6.60 5.18 -6.20
C ALA A 55 -7.12 5.81 -7.49
N THR A 56 -8.19 5.26 -8.04
CA THR A 56 -8.93 5.84 -9.16
C THR A 56 -10.03 6.73 -8.60
N VAL A 57 -9.94 8.03 -8.88
CA VAL A 57 -10.87 9.05 -8.40
C VAL A 57 -11.80 9.46 -9.53
N THR A 58 -13.10 9.23 -9.33
CA THR A 58 -14.15 9.65 -10.27
C THR A 58 -14.94 10.80 -9.67
N PHE A 59 -15.13 11.83 -10.47
CA PHE A 59 -15.84 13.06 -10.07
C PHE A 59 -16.57 13.68 -11.26
N SER A 60 -17.49 14.59 -10.98
CA SER A 60 -18.13 15.41 -12.00
C SER A 60 -17.69 16.86 -11.84
N ALA A 61 -17.16 17.43 -12.92
CA ALA A 61 -16.85 18.85 -12.97
C ALA A 61 -18.15 19.67 -12.90
N PHE A 62 -18.11 20.80 -12.20
CA PHE A 62 -19.18 21.77 -12.30
C PHE A 62 -19.05 22.50 -13.65
N THR A 63 -20.12 22.46 -14.45
CA THR A 63 -20.17 23.14 -15.73
C THR A 63 -21.38 24.07 -15.77
N SER A 64 -21.16 25.32 -16.14
CA SER A 64 -22.22 26.32 -16.33
C SER A 64 -21.75 27.32 -17.39
N LYS A 65 -22.70 27.85 -18.18
CA LYS A 65 -22.37 28.91 -19.14
C LYS A 65 -21.98 30.23 -18.47
N ALA A 66 -22.31 30.38 -17.17
CA ALA A 66 -22.09 31.61 -16.41
C ALA A 66 -20.77 31.65 -15.64
N VAL A 67 -20.01 30.56 -15.61
CA VAL A 67 -18.76 30.49 -14.86
C VAL A 67 -17.67 29.81 -15.70
N PRO A 68 -16.38 30.16 -15.48
CA PRO A 68 -15.27 29.51 -16.17
C PRO A 68 -15.24 28.01 -15.87
N SER A 69 -14.86 27.21 -16.86
CA SER A 69 -14.64 25.79 -16.67
C SER A 69 -13.22 25.55 -16.16
N PRO A 70 -13.00 24.58 -15.28
CA PRO A 70 -11.66 24.16 -14.88
C PRO A 70 -10.84 23.65 -16.08
N GLU A 71 -9.56 23.97 -16.08
CA GLU A 71 -8.61 23.47 -17.08
C GLU A 71 -7.96 22.17 -16.59
N TYR A 72 -7.66 22.10 -15.29
CA TYR A 72 -7.07 20.93 -14.63
C TYR A 72 -7.41 20.90 -13.15
N TYR A 73 -7.03 19.83 -12.49
CA TYR A 73 -7.28 19.61 -11.07
C TYR A 73 -5.98 19.29 -10.36
N VAL A 74 -5.84 19.78 -9.12
CA VAL A 74 -4.75 19.42 -8.21
C VAL A 74 -5.34 18.66 -7.04
N PHE A 75 -4.79 17.46 -6.81
CA PHE A 75 -5.15 16.63 -5.68
C PHE A 75 -4.03 16.62 -4.65
N GLU A 76 -4.39 16.67 -3.41
CA GLU A 76 -3.50 16.44 -2.28
C GLU A 76 -4.01 15.25 -1.46
N VAL A 77 -3.09 14.32 -1.19
CA VAL A 77 -3.36 13.09 -0.45
C VAL A 77 -2.38 12.97 0.69
N SER A 78 -2.85 12.60 1.88
CA SER A 78 -1.99 12.43 3.07
C SER A 78 -2.53 11.30 3.95
N LYS A 79 -1.63 10.63 4.68
CA LYS A 79 -2.00 9.70 5.75
C LYS A 79 -2.58 10.41 6.97
N ASP A 80 -2.24 11.68 7.13
CA ASP A 80 -2.79 12.56 8.17
C ASP A 80 -4.03 13.29 7.67
N SER A 81 -4.93 13.63 8.59
CA SER A 81 -6.14 14.38 8.25
C SER A 81 -5.80 15.72 7.58
N LEU A 82 -6.51 16.02 6.50
CA LEU A 82 -6.39 17.29 5.78
C LEU A 82 -7.51 18.23 6.23
N TYR A 83 -7.17 19.47 6.52
CA TYR A 83 -8.10 20.57 6.84
C TYR A 83 -7.59 21.89 6.27
N GLU A 84 -8.36 22.96 6.36
CA GLU A 84 -7.95 24.26 5.86
C GLU A 84 -6.71 24.77 6.64
N GLY A 85 -5.69 25.21 5.89
CA GLY A 85 -4.44 25.71 6.47
C GLY A 85 -3.44 24.64 6.92
N VAL A 86 -3.77 23.35 6.78
CA VAL A 86 -2.78 22.30 7.08
C VAL A 86 -1.69 22.28 6.00
N GLU A 87 -0.45 22.39 6.46
CA GLU A 87 0.75 22.14 5.68
C GLU A 87 1.56 21.09 6.42
N ASN A 88 1.79 19.95 5.80
CA ASN A 88 2.67 18.92 6.35
C ASN A 88 3.59 18.36 5.26
N ALA A 89 4.75 17.85 5.70
CA ALA A 89 5.75 17.29 4.80
C ALA A 89 5.31 15.98 4.11
N ASN A 90 4.20 15.38 4.58
CA ASN A 90 3.71 14.09 4.11
C ASN A 90 2.57 14.22 3.08
N ILE A 91 2.30 15.42 2.58
CA ILE A 91 1.31 15.63 1.53
C ILE A 91 1.91 15.17 0.19
N ILE A 92 1.25 14.21 -0.44
CA ILE A 92 1.53 13.78 -1.81
C ILE A 92 0.64 14.60 -2.74
N LYS A 93 1.25 15.26 -3.72
CA LYS A 93 0.55 16.14 -4.67
C LYS A 93 0.49 15.52 -6.05
N PHE A 94 -0.65 15.70 -6.72
CA PHE A 94 -0.91 15.22 -8.08
C PHE A 94 -1.52 16.34 -8.91
N GLY A 95 -1.17 16.42 -10.20
CA GLY A 95 -1.75 17.37 -11.15
C GLY A 95 -1.11 18.75 -11.16
N GLU A 96 -0.02 18.99 -10.41
CA GLU A 96 0.75 20.23 -10.50
C GLU A 96 1.38 20.44 -11.92
N ASP A 97 1.59 19.35 -12.64
CA ASP A 97 2.03 19.31 -14.04
C ASP A 97 0.91 19.59 -15.06
N LYS A 98 -0.30 19.89 -14.58
CA LYS A 98 -1.51 20.19 -15.36
C LYS A 98 -2.01 19.02 -16.22
N THR A 99 -1.64 17.80 -15.92
CA THR A 99 -2.05 16.61 -16.70
C THR A 99 -3.43 16.09 -16.34
N LEU A 100 -3.92 16.40 -15.13
CA LEU A 100 -5.21 15.89 -14.63
C LEU A 100 -6.35 16.81 -15.08
N THR A 101 -6.80 16.66 -16.32
CA THR A 101 -7.78 17.57 -16.96
C THR A 101 -9.21 17.04 -16.95
N SER A 102 -9.42 15.75 -16.71
CA SER A 102 -10.74 15.11 -16.75
C SER A 102 -10.84 13.92 -15.80
N SER A 103 -12.06 13.58 -15.40
CA SER A 103 -12.40 12.38 -14.64
C SER A 103 -12.58 11.16 -15.54
N PRO A 104 -12.20 9.94 -15.14
CA PRO A 104 -11.51 9.63 -13.88
C PRO A 104 -10.01 9.97 -13.92
N VAL A 105 -9.40 10.12 -12.74
CA VAL A 105 -7.95 10.28 -12.57
C VAL A 105 -7.38 9.14 -11.74
N VAL A 106 -6.13 8.77 -11.99
CA VAL A 106 -5.43 7.75 -11.21
C VAL A 106 -4.31 8.41 -10.40
N LEU A 107 -4.39 8.27 -9.08
CA LEU A 107 -3.39 8.72 -8.13
C LEU A 107 -2.50 7.52 -7.76
N SER A 108 -1.29 7.46 -8.31
CA SER A 108 -0.37 6.32 -8.17
C SER A 108 0.75 6.61 -7.17
N GLY A 109 1.44 5.55 -6.69
CA GLY A 109 2.55 5.68 -5.75
C GLY A 109 2.09 5.81 -4.30
N LEU A 110 0.88 5.40 -4.00
CA LEU A 110 0.38 5.24 -2.63
C LEU A 110 0.94 3.95 -2.02
N ASP A 111 1.03 3.92 -0.70
CA ASP A 111 1.39 2.70 0.03
C ASP A 111 0.19 1.76 0.15
N GLY A 112 0.45 0.46 0.12
CA GLY A 112 -0.58 -0.57 0.33
C GLY A 112 -1.07 -0.62 1.78
N ASP A 113 -2.28 -1.15 1.98
CA ASP A 113 -2.96 -1.28 3.27
C ASP A 113 -2.98 0.01 4.12
N SER A 114 -2.92 1.17 3.47
CA SER A 114 -2.74 2.47 4.08
C SER A 114 -3.99 3.34 3.96
N LYS A 115 -4.27 4.08 5.03
CA LYS A 115 -5.38 5.02 5.10
C LYS A 115 -4.93 6.38 4.58
N TYR A 116 -5.76 7.01 3.73
CA TYR A 116 -5.49 8.32 3.16
C TYR A 116 -6.69 9.24 3.25
N TYR A 117 -6.41 10.52 3.46
CA TYR A 117 -7.33 11.64 3.29
C TYR A 117 -7.01 12.35 1.99
N MET A 118 -8.01 12.96 1.36
CA MET A 118 -7.85 13.61 0.07
C MET A 118 -8.61 14.93 0.02
N ARG A 119 -7.98 15.94 -0.60
CA ARG A 119 -8.64 17.18 -1.01
C ARG A 119 -8.26 17.52 -2.46
N VAL A 120 -9.10 18.28 -3.12
CA VAL A 120 -8.92 18.64 -4.53
C VAL A 120 -9.29 20.11 -4.77
N LYS A 121 -8.55 20.75 -5.67
CA LYS A 121 -8.85 22.07 -6.22
C LYS A 121 -9.06 21.98 -7.72
N ALA A 122 -9.99 22.79 -8.22
CA ALA A 122 -10.11 23.11 -9.64
C ALA A 122 -9.21 24.31 -9.96
N MET A 123 -8.48 24.23 -11.06
CA MET A 123 -7.44 25.17 -11.49
C MET A 123 -7.75 25.72 -12.88
N SER A 124 -7.34 26.97 -13.12
CA SER A 124 -7.35 27.62 -14.43
C SER A 124 -6.19 28.61 -14.52
N SER A 125 -5.72 28.85 -15.72
CA SER A 125 -4.72 29.90 -16.01
C SER A 125 -5.33 31.31 -16.07
N THR A 126 -6.66 31.42 -16.22
CA THR A 126 -7.39 32.69 -16.46
C THR A 126 -8.32 33.11 -15.33
N SER A 127 -8.48 32.28 -14.31
CA SER A 127 -9.41 32.51 -13.21
C SER A 127 -8.78 32.13 -11.87
N ASN A 128 -9.27 32.71 -10.78
CA ASN A 128 -8.86 32.27 -9.46
C ASN A 128 -9.25 30.82 -9.24
N GLU A 129 -8.38 30.07 -8.58
CA GLU A 129 -8.60 28.67 -8.20
C GLU A 129 -9.84 28.50 -7.32
N SER A 130 -10.43 27.31 -7.32
CA SER A 130 -11.50 26.98 -6.40
C SER A 130 -10.98 26.91 -4.95
N LYS A 131 -11.90 26.90 -4.00
CA LYS A 131 -11.56 26.43 -2.65
C LYS A 131 -11.19 24.94 -2.68
N TRP A 132 -10.46 24.48 -1.66
CA TRP A 132 -10.28 23.05 -1.42
C TRP A 132 -11.62 22.36 -1.18
N VAL A 133 -11.80 21.24 -1.83
CA VAL A 133 -12.93 20.34 -1.61
C VAL A 133 -12.39 19.05 -1.04
N TYR A 134 -12.94 18.64 0.08
CA TYR A 134 -12.52 17.43 0.80
C TYR A 134 -13.36 16.24 0.35
N TYR A 135 -12.73 15.09 0.20
CA TYR A 135 -13.41 13.85 -0.08
C TYR A 135 -14.40 13.52 1.04
N LYS A 136 -15.68 13.39 0.68
CA LYS A 136 -16.78 13.06 1.62
C LYS A 136 -16.64 13.77 2.97
N ASP A 137 -16.53 15.10 2.93
CA ASP A 137 -16.41 15.97 4.10
C ASP A 137 -15.28 15.59 5.07
N GLY A 138 -14.10 15.26 4.50
CA GLY A 138 -12.90 14.90 5.26
C GLY A 138 -12.82 13.43 5.65
N SER A 139 -13.65 12.56 5.07
CA SER A 139 -13.51 11.11 5.22
C SER A 139 -12.22 10.58 4.57
N SER A 140 -11.82 9.41 4.99
CA SER A 140 -10.66 8.71 4.44
C SER A 140 -11.07 7.58 3.51
N PHE A 141 -10.14 7.17 2.64
CA PHE A 141 -10.18 5.89 1.93
C PHE A 141 -8.99 5.04 2.33
N LYS A 142 -9.02 3.75 2.03
CA LYS A 142 -7.93 2.82 2.33
C LYS A 142 -7.53 2.06 1.07
N THR A 143 -6.23 2.02 0.76
CA THR A 143 -5.67 1.20 -0.30
C THR A 143 -5.78 -0.29 0.06
N LYS A 144 -5.79 -1.16 -0.95
CA LYS A 144 -5.79 -2.60 -0.73
C LYS A 144 -4.43 -3.05 -0.20
N ALA A 145 -4.41 -4.20 0.49
CA ALA A 145 -3.17 -4.81 0.91
C ALA A 145 -2.37 -5.26 -0.33
N GLU A 146 -1.07 -4.99 -0.32
CA GLU A 146 -0.16 -5.42 -1.35
C GLU A 146 0.32 -6.85 -1.08
N GLN A 147 0.57 -7.63 -2.13
CA GLN A 147 1.16 -8.96 -2.04
C GLN A 147 2.21 -9.15 -3.13
N ILE A 148 3.45 -8.85 -2.79
CA ILE A 148 4.56 -8.96 -3.74
C ILE A 148 5.28 -10.31 -3.71
N PHE A 149 5.07 -11.13 -2.66
CA PHE A 149 5.61 -12.48 -2.66
C PHE A 149 4.97 -13.32 -3.76
N ASN A 150 5.77 -14.12 -4.42
CA ASN A 150 5.29 -15.24 -5.22
C ASN A 150 4.75 -16.34 -4.29
N ASN A 151 3.94 -17.23 -4.84
CA ASN A 151 3.52 -18.43 -4.11
C ASN A 151 4.77 -19.29 -3.77
N VAL A 152 4.74 -19.86 -2.59
CA VAL A 152 5.75 -20.85 -2.17
C VAL A 152 5.30 -22.22 -2.67
N GLU A 153 6.07 -22.79 -3.59
CA GLU A 153 5.83 -24.12 -4.11
C GLU A 153 6.38 -25.19 -3.14
N ALA A 154 5.92 -26.42 -3.29
CA ALA A 154 6.37 -27.52 -2.42
C ALA A 154 7.90 -27.76 -2.51
N THR A 155 8.51 -27.43 -3.65
CA THR A 155 9.96 -27.52 -3.91
C THR A 155 10.76 -26.42 -3.23
N ASP A 156 10.10 -25.38 -2.72
CA ASP A 156 10.71 -24.25 -2.03
C ASP A 156 10.55 -24.31 -0.51
N LEU A 157 9.84 -25.35 0.00
CA LEU A 157 9.51 -25.50 1.39
C LEU A 157 10.13 -26.75 1.99
N PHE A 158 11.01 -26.55 2.97
CA PHE A 158 11.81 -27.58 3.61
C PHE A 158 11.51 -27.64 5.12
N GLU A 159 11.97 -28.69 5.79
CA GLU A 159 11.74 -28.90 7.23
C GLU A 159 12.28 -27.77 8.11
N ASN A 160 13.34 -27.09 7.68
CA ASN A 160 14.08 -26.10 8.46
C ASN A 160 14.32 -24.78 7.74
N HIS A 161 13.83 -24.62 6.49
CA HIS A 161 13.95 -23.39 5.73
C HIS A 161 12.87 -23.29 4.65
N VAL A 162 12.70 -22.08 4.12
CA VAL A 162 11.84 -21.79 2.97
C VAL A 162 12.56 -20.85 2.01
N ASN A 163 12.47 -21.11 0.71
CA ASN A 163 12.95 -20.23 -0.34
C ASN A 163 11.82 -19.25 -0.69
N LEU A 164 12.04 -17.99 -0.35
CA LEU A 164 11.12 -16.89 -0.64
C LEU A 164 11.50 -16.24 -1.96
N SER A 165 10.50 -15.83 -2.73
CA SER A 165 10.74 -15.02 -3.93
C SER A 165 9.67 -13.94 -4.10
N TRP A 166 10.08 -12.84 -4.74
CA TRP A 166 9.24 -11.69 -5.11
C TRP A 166 9.77 -11.07 -6.40
N THR A 167 9.08 -10.01 -6.89
CA THR A 167 9.52 -9.30 -8.10
C THR A 167 10.94 -8.75 -7.91
N PRO A 168 11.92 -9.15 -8.75
CA PRO A 168 13.30 -8.66 -8.68
C PRO A 168 13.38 -7.14 -8.77
N GLY A 169 14.21 -6.52 -7.93
CA GLY A 169 14.37 -5.06 -7.88
C GLY A 169 13.19 -4.32 -7.22
N ALA A 170 12.23 -5.02 -6.61
CA ALA A 170 11.19 -4.38 -5.83
C ALA A 170 11.78 -3.58 -4.67
N ASP A 171 11.21 -2.40 -4.40
CA ASP A 171 11.65 -1.53 -3.30
C ASP A 171 11.22 -2.11 -1.95
N VAL A 172 12.09 -2.91 -1.36
CA VAL A 172 11.91 -3.59 -0.08
C VAL A 172 13.11 -3.37 0.82
N THR A 173 12.93 -3.46 2.13
CA THR A 173 14.00 -3.23 3.11
C THR A 173 14.30 -4.45 3.97
N HIS A 174 13.27 -5.13 4.46
CA HIS A 174 13.44 -6.23 5.40
C HIS A 174 12.28 -7.22 5.35
N ILE A 175 12.50 -8.38 5.93
CA ILE A 175 11.50 -9.41 6.17
C ILE A 175 11.38 -9.60 7.68
N THR A 176 10.15 -9.75 8.16
CA THR A 176 9.89 -10.24 9.51
C THR A 176 9.24 -11.61 9.45
N TYR A 177 9.51 -12.44 10.46
CA TYR A 177 8.81 -13.71 10.61
C TYR A 177 8.58 -14.05 12.08
N ALA A 178 7.51 -14.77 12.35
CA ALA A 178 7.18 -15.29 13.66
C ALA A 178 6.48 -16.64 13.54
N ASN A 179 6.73 -17.54 14.49
CA ASN A 179 5.94 -18.76 14.63
C ASN A 179 4.52 -18.38 15.07
N THR A 180 3.50 -18.93 14.47
CA THR A 180 2.10 -18.60 14.81
C THR A 180 1.72 -18.95 16.24
N ASN A 181 2.41 -19.89 16.85
CA ASN A 181 2.24 -20.27 18.28
C ASN A 181 3.00 -19.32 19.23
N ASP A 182 3.89 -18.48 18.71
CA ASP A 182 4.68 -17.48 19.45
C ASP A 182 4.76 -16.21 18.60
N ALA A 183 3.59 -15.62 18.32
CA ALA A 183 3.44 -14.51 17.39
C ALA A 183 4.07 -13.19 17.88
N GLU A 184 4.36 -13.08 19.18
CA GLU A 184 5.01 -11.92 19.77
C GLU A 184 6.53 -11.94 19.57
N ASN A 185 7.11 -13.11 19.33
CA ASN A 185 8.54 -13.29 19.08
C ASN A 185 8.88 -13.05 17.61
N ILE A 186 8.82 -11.80 17.19
CA ILE A 186 9.06 -11.39 15.82
C ILE A 186 10.57 -11.29 15.57
N GLN A 187 11.05 -12.03 14.58
CA GLN A 187 12.41 -11.93 14.09
C GLN A 187 12.46 -11.02 12.87
N THR A 188 13.52 -10.23 12.73
CA THR A 188 13.71 -9.30 11.62
C THR A 188 15.02 -9.60 10.88
N ILE A 189 14.95 -9.61 9.55
CA ILE A 189 16.07 -9.83 8.65
C ILE A 189 16.14 -8.65 7.69
N ASN A 190 17.23 -7.88 7.75
CA ASN A 190 17.48 -6.81 6.79
C ASN A 190 18.03 -7.44 5.48
N LEU A 191 17.42 -7.09 4.37
CA LEU A 191 17.82 -7.59 3.05
C LEU A 191 19.02 -6.81 2.52
N THR A 192 19.97 -7.54 1.95
CA THR A 192 21.10 -6.95 1.22
C THR A 192 20.65 -6.42 -0.14
N ASP A 193 21.48 -5.60 -0.78
CA ASP A 193 21.14 -5.05 -2.10
C ASP A 193 21.14 -6.16 -3.18
N GLU A 194 21.95 -7.19 -3.03
CA GLU A 194 21.94 -8.37 -3.88
C GLU A 194 20.64 -9.16 -3.77
N GLU A 195 20.14 -9.39 -2.55
CA GLU A 195 18.87 -10.09 -2.30
C GLU A 195 17.69 -9.31 -2.85
N LYS A 196 17.66 -7.98 -2.66
CA LYS A 196 16.65 -7.10 -3.24
C LYS A 196 16.65 -7.14 -4.76
N ALA A 197 17.85 -7.05 -5.36
CA ALA A 197 18.02 -7.11 -6.81
C ALA A 197 17.61 -8.47 -7.38
N ALA A 198 17.94 -9.57 -6.67
CA ALA A 198 17.57 -10.91 -7.06
C ALA A 198 16.09 -11.23 -6.82
N GLY A 199 15.43 -10.54 -5.90
CA GLY A 199 14.06 -10.82 -5.49
C GLY A 199 13.90 -12.19 -4.82
N LYS A 200 14.92 -12.64 -4.05
CA LYS A 200 14.96 -13.96 -3.43
C LYS A 200 15.65 -13.90 -2.07
N TYR A 201 15.19 -14.76 -1.16
CA TYR A 201 15.81 -14.98 0.13
C TYR A 201 15.54 -16.40 0.64
N THR A 202 16.53 -17.07 1.20
CA THR A 202 16.34 -18.35 1.89
C THR A 202 16.23 -18.11 3.39
N LEU A 203 15.01 -18.22 3.91
CA LEU A 203 14.74 -18.09 5.33
C LEU A 203 14.99 -19.43 6.03
N GLY A 204 16.10 -19.53 6.75
CA GLY A 204 16.51 -20.70 7.51
C GLY A 204 16.19 -20.60 9.01
N GLY A 205 16.56 -21.66 9.75
CA GLY A 205 16.38 -21.73 11.20
C GLY A 205 14.94 -21.97 11.64
N LEU A 206 14.10 -22.49 10.76
CA LEU A 206 12.72 -22.86 11.05
C LEU A 206 12.66 -24.23 11.75
N ASN A 207 11.64 -24.40 12.59
CA ASN A 207 11.37 -25.70 13.21
C ASN A 207 10.46 -26.54 12.30
N PRO A 208 10.66 -27.86 12.23
CA PRO A 208 9.75 -28.75 11.51
C PRO A 208 8.33 -28.70 12.07
N THR A 209 7.35 -28.99 11.22
CA THR A 209 5.91 -29.07 11.58
C THR A 209 5.39 -27.79 12.25
N SER A 210 5.94 -26.65 11.85
CA SER A 210 5.64 -25.36 12.45
C SER A 210 5.12 -24.40 11.41
N THR A 211 4.10 -23.60 11.79
CA THR A 211 3.54 -22.56 10.92
C THR A 211 4.16 -21.22 11.24
N TYR A 212 4.60 -20.52 10.20
CA TYR A 212 5.21 -19.20 10.30
C TYR A 212 4.40 -18.18 9.50
N THR A 213 4.22 -17.00 10.07
CA THR A 213 3.80 -15.81 9.35
C THR A 213 5.04 -15.04 8.93
N ILE A 214 5.19 -14.78 7.64
CA ILE A 214 6.35 -14.11 7.03
C ILE A 214 5.83 -12.85 6.34
N THR A 215 6.40 -11.70 6.63
CA THR A 215 5.96 -10.41 6.08
C THR A 215 7.16 -9.66 5.48
N ILE A 216 7.00 -9.10 4.29
CA ILE A 216 8.03 -8.27 3.63
C ILE A 216 7.60 -6.80 3.66
N TYR A 217 8.57 -5.92 3.89
CA TYR A 217 8.36 -4.50 4.13
C TYR A 217 9.23 -3.60 3.25
N LYS A 218 8.72 -2.40 2.97
CA LYS A 218 9.48 -1.21 2.64
C LYS A 218 9.40 -0.26 3.84
N ASN A 219 10.49 -0.14 4.61
CA ASN A 219 10.45 0.57 5.90
C ASN A 219 9.28 0.04 6.77
N ASP A 220 8.35 0.89 7.16
CA ASP A 220 7.18 0.50 7.97
C ASP A 220 5.96 0.07 7.13
N VAL A 221 6.08 0.06 5.80
CA VAL A 221 4.97 -0.28 4.89
C VAL A 221 5.03 -1.75 4.52
N LYS A 222 3.97 -2.47 4.85
CA LYS A 222 3.80 -3.89 4.50
C LYS A 222 3.59 -4.04 2.99
N ARG A 223 4.45 -4.83 2.33
CA ARG A 223 4.42 -5.11 0.90
C ARG A 223 3.89 -6.51 0.55
N GLY A 224 3.79 -7.39 1.52
CA GLY A 224 3.27 -8.74 1.33
C GLY A 224 3.35 -9.58 2.58
N GLN A 225 2.55 -10.64 2.65
CA GLN A 225 2.54 -11.58 3.76
C GLN A 225 2.21 -12.99 3.28
N LEU A 226 2.94 -13.96 3.78
CA LEU A 226 2.71 -15.38 3.57
C LEU A 226 2.50 -16.09 4.91
N GLN A 227 1.77 -17.19 4.86
CA GLN A 227 1.81 -18.21 5.89
C GLN A 227 2.35 -19.49 5.27
N VAL A 228 3.37 -20.08 5.91
CA VAL A 228 3.96 -21.34 5.47
C VAL A 228 3.99 -22.32 6.64
N THR A 229 3.78 -23.59 6.37
CA THR A 229 3.91 -24.66 7.38
C THR A 229 5.03 -25.58 6.91
N THR A 230 6.11 -25.62 7.68
CA THR A 230 7.24 -26.52 7.38
C THR A 230 6.80 -27.98 7.46
N PRO A 231 7.30 -28.84 6.57
CA PRO A 231 7.04 -30.28 6.66
C PRO A 231 7.66 -30.90 7.93
N ALA A 232 7.27 -32.13 8.20
CA ALA A 232 7.86 -32.90 9.28
C ALA A 232 9.36 -33.12 9.03
N ALA A 233 10.13 -33.17 10.10
CA ALA A 233 11.52 -33.55 10.00
C ALA A 233 11.64 -34.92 9.31
N MET A 234 12.52 -34.99 8.32
CA MET A 234 12.84 -36.27 7.72
C MET A 234 13.56 -37.15 8.76
N PRO A 235 13.16 -38.39 8.90
CA PRO A 235 13.88 -39.29 9.76
C PRO A 235 15.37 -39.39 9.32
N ALA A 236 16.27 -39.41 10.28
CA ALA A 236 17.69 -39.60 9.96
C ALA A 236 17.84 -40.81 9.04
N ALA A 237 18.50 -40.60 7.90
CA ALA A 237 18.73 -41.68 6.98
C ALA A 237 19.63 -42.73 7.64
N ASN A 238 19.03 -43.88 7.96
CA ASN A 238 19.80 -45.01 8.47
C ASN A 238 20.34 -45.80 7.28
N PHE A 239 21.57 -45.49 6.86
CA PHE A 239 22.26 -46.29 5.88
C PHE A 239 22.73 -47.62 6.51
N LYS A 240 22.12 -48.73 6.12
CA LYS A 240 22.66 -50.03 6.38
C LYS A 240 23.51 -50.42 5.18
N TYR A 241 24.79 -50.54 5.40
CA TYR A 241 25.69 -51.08 4.38
C TYR A 241 26.27 -52.42 4.86
N SER A 242 26.48 -53.34 3.98
CA SER A 242 27.24 -54.55 4.20
C SER A 242 28.42 -54.54 3.25
N LEU A 243 29.61 -54.73 3.79
CA LEU A 243 30.79 -54.88 2.97
C LEU A 243 30.88 -56.34 2.50
N ALA A 244 31.14 -56.52 1.19
CA ALA A 244 31.56 -57.83 0.71
C ALA A 244 32.97 -58.15 1.27
N SER A 245 33.28 -59.39 1.46
CA SER A 245 34.50 -59.86 2.16
C SER A 245 35.85 -59.43 1.54
N ASP A 246 35.83 -58.80 0.38
CA ASP A 246 36.99 -58.37 -0.40
C ASP A 246 37.13 -56.83 -0.50
N VAL A 247 36.39 -56.05 0.30
CA VAL A 247 36.35 -54.57 0.23
C VAL A 247 37.22 -53.95 1.31
N THR A 248 38.06 -52.99 0.93
CA THR A 248 38.79 -52.10 1.84
C THR A 248 37.83 -51.25 2.63
N VAL A 249 37.99 -51.17 3.95
CA VAL A 249 37.12 -50.45 4.87
C VAL A 249 36.93 -48.99 4.45
N ILE A 250 35.69 -48.60 4.22
CA ILE A 250 35.31 -47.19 4.05
C ILE A 250 35.34 -46.54 5.46
N SER A 251 36.06 -45.43 5.59
CA SER A 251 36.15 -44.77 6.90
C SER A 251 34.79 -44.20 7.31
N GLN A 252 34.55 -44.14 8.62
CA GLN A 252 33.31 -43.54 9.15
C GLN A 252 33.16 -42.09 8.71
N ASP A 253 34.27 -41.35 8.64
CA ASP A 253 34.27 -39.96 8.17
C ASP A 253 33.74 -39.81 6.76
N LEU A 254 34.08 -40.76 5.86
CA LEU A 254 33.54 -40.74 4.49
C LEU A 254 32.06 -41.09 4.45
N ILE A 255 31.60 -41.98 5.30
CA ILE A 255 30.17 -42.33 5.44
C ILE A 255 29.37 -41.11 5.92
N ASP A 256 29.89 -40.41 6.90
CA ASP A 256 29.26 -39.21 7.47
C ASP A 256 29.23 -38.07 6.43
N GLU A 257 30.30 -37.87 5.68
CA GLU A 257 30.36 -36.91 4.57
C GLU A 257 29.32 -37.22 3.48
N ILE A 258 29.17 -38.52 3.15
CA ILE A 258 28.17 -38.99 2.19
C ILE A 258 26.74 -38.69 2.69
N ALA A 259 26.47 -39.02 3.98
CA ALA A 259 25.18 -38.81 4.59
C ALA A 259 24.81 -37.32 4.62
N GLU A 260 25.73 -36.44 4.96
CA GLU A 260 25.49 -34.98 4.97
C GLU A 260 25.28 -34.42 3.56
N LYS A 261 26.09 -34.87 2.57
CA LYS A 261 25.87 -34.46 1.17
C LYS A 261 24.54 -34.96 0.60
N ALA A 262 24.15 -36.20 0.91
CA ALA A 262 22.87 -36.75 0.50
C ALA A 262 21.72 -36.00 1.14
N LYS A 263 21.80 -35.68 2.43
CA LYS A 263 20.82 -34.89 3.17
C LYS A 263 20.70 -33.47 2.59
N ALA A 264 21.81 -32.82 2.29
CA ALA A 264 21.84 -31.50 1.68
C ALA A 264 21.26 -31.47 0.25
N ALA A 265 21.43 -32.53 -0.52
CA ALA A 265 20.95 -32.67 -1.89
C ALA A 265 19.47 -33.06 -1.98
N ALA A 266 18.95 -33.71 -0.94
CA ALA A 266 17.63 -34.33 -0.97
C ALA A 266 16.48 -33.34 -0.85
N GLY A 267 16.68 -32.21 -0.18
CA GLY A 267 15.58 -31.31 0.11
C GLY A 267 14.40 -32.05 0.76
N ASN A 268 13.25 -32.06 0.10
CA ASN A 268 12.03 -32.77 0.53
C ASN A 268 11.83 -34.12 -0.17
N GLU A 269 12.79 -34.59 -0.93
CA GLU A 269 12.65 -35.86 -1.64
C GLU A 269 12.93 -37.06 -0.72
N THR A 270 12.14 -38.11 -0.90
CA THR A 270 12.31 -39.38 -0.17
C THR A 270 13.39 -40.31 -0.78
N ASN A 271 13.84 -39.96 -1.97
CA ASN A 271 14.89 -40.73 -2.70
C ASN A 271 16.12 -39.89 -2.87
N TYR A 272 17.22 -40.33 -2.30
CA TYR A 272 18.51 -39.67 -2.34
C TYR A 272 19.39 -40.27 -3.43
N SER A 273 20.01 -39.43 -4.26
CA SER A 273 21.13 -39.82 -5.10
C SER A 273 22.34 -38.89 -4.83
N ALA A 274 23.42 -39.42 -4.41
CA ALA A 274 24.67 -38.69 -4.29
C ALA A 274 25.78 -39.40 -5.11
N THR A 275 26.52 -38.61 -5.91
CA THR A 275 27.69 -39.14 -6.62
C THR A 275 28.89 -39.06 -5.68
N ILE A 276 29.42 -40.19 -5.35
CA ILE A 276 30.59 -40.35 -4.48
C ILE A 276 31.76 -40.79 -5.32
N GLY A 277 32.93 -40.16 -5.12
CA GLY A 277 34.19 -40.68 -5.67
C GLY A 277 34.60 -41.91 -4.88
N ILE A 278 34.43 -43.10 -5.44
CA ILE A 278 34.87 -44.34 -4.85
C ILE A 278 36.26 -44.65 -5.40
N PRO A 279 37.25 -45.01 -4.54
CA PRO A 279 38.56 -45.43 -5.03
C PRO A 279 38.45 -46.59 -6.02
N ALA A 280 39.29 -46.60 -7.06
CA ALA A 280 39.27 -47.64 -8.06
C ALA A 280 39.47 -49.03 -7.41
N GLY A 281 38.52 -49.95 -7.65
CA GLY A 281 38.52 -51.30 -7.09
C GLY A 281 37.64 -51.53 -5.87
N ALA A 282 37.00 -50.47 -5.31
CA ALA A 282 36.05 -50.64 -4.23
C ALA A 282 34.68 -51.11 -4.79
N LYS A 283 34.04 -52.11 -4.19
CA LYS A 283 32.68 -52.54 -4.49
C LYS A 283 31.74 -52.03 -3.39
N VAL A 284 30.77 -51.25 -3.76
CA VAL A 284 29.71 -50.78 -2.84
C VAL A 284 28.41 -51.41 -3.30
N ALA A 285 27.74 -52.13 -2.40
CA ALA A 285 26.33 -52.50 -2.56
C ALA A 285 25.48 -51.54 -1.74
N LEU A 286 24.59 -50.82 -2.40
CA LEU A 286 23.56 -49.98 -1.79
C LEU A 286 22.26 -50.78 -1.53
#